data_9cc35cb16a59ffc5a093293cb6805ea2
#
_entry.id   9cc35cb16a59ffc5a093293cb6805ea2
#
_cell.length_a   1.000
_cell.length_b   1.000
_cell.length_c   1.000
_cell.angle_alpha   90.00
_cell.angle_beta   90.00
_cell.angle_gamma   90.00
#
_symmetry.space_group_name_H-M   'P 1'
#
loop_
_entity.id
_entity.type
_entity.pdbx_description
1 polymer ?
#
loop_
_entity_poly.entity_id
_entity_poly.type
_entity_poly.pdbx_seq_one_letter_code
_entity_poly.pdbx_strand_id
1 'polypeptide(L)'
;MGADNVLYVKISSFNLIFNHIFMGYNDNFIPDGMNAFERNVKRIGDCIIAGILLIIFSPLFLICYIAVKREDGGPAIFKQERIGRFGRPFYIYKFRSMRLDAEKMGPALYRGGKDKRLTKVGKFLREHHLDELPQLWNVFCGQMAFIGP
;
A
#
# COMPACT_ATOMS: atom_id res chain seq x y z
N MET A 1 25.95 -8.03 21.90
CA MET A 1 25.71 -8.72 20.61
C MET A 1 24.25 -8.50 20.18
N GLY A 2 23.90 -7.31 19.69
CA GLY A 2 22.49 -7.04 19.32
C GLY A 2 22.25 -5.80 18.47
N ALA A 3 23.19 -4.86 18.43
CA ALA A 3 23.03 -3.59 17.70
C ALA A 3 23.39 -3.71 16.21
N ASP A 4 24.31 -4.56 15.88
CA ASP A 4 24.86 -4.65 14.51
C ASP A 4 23.87 -5.34 13.53
N ASN A 5 23.05 -6.26 14.05
CA ASN A 5 22.06 -6.97 13.24
C ASN A 5 20.89 -6.06 12.78
N VAL A 6 20.50 -5.07 13.58
CA VAL A 6 19.40 -4.14 13.25
C VAL A 6 19.88 -3.14 12.19
N LEU A 7 21.14 -2.72 12.22
CA LEU A 7 21.71 -1.83 11.23
C LEU A 7 21.90 -2.52 9.88
N TYR A 8 22.34 -3.78 9.87
CA TYR A 8 22.48 -4.60 8.66
C TYR A 8 21.16 -4.85 7.94
N VAL A 9 20.09 -5.15 8.70
CA VAL A 9 18.74 -5.32 8.14
C VAL A 9 18.21 -4.01 7.55
N LYS A 10 18.47 -2.87 8.17
CA LYS A 10 18.06 -1.54 7.66
C LYS A 10 18.81 -1.16 6.38
N ILE A 11 20.11 -1.41 6.32
CA ILE A 11 20.96 -1.12 5.14
C ILE A 11 20.61 -2.09 3.99
N SER A 12 20.34 -3.37 4.29
CA SER A 12 19.89 -4.35 3.30
C SER A 12 18.52 -3.97 2.71
N SER A 13 17.61 -3.50 3.54
CA SER A 13 16.28 -3.04 3.07
C SER A 13 16.38 -1.77 2.23
N PHE A 14 17.27 -0.83 2.58
CA PHE A 14 17.51 0.38 1.80
C PHE A 14 18.16 0.06 0.45
N ASN A 15 19.16 -0.84 0.43
CA ASN A 15 19.78 -1.31 -0.81
C ASN A 15 18.82 -2.12 -1.69
N LEU A 16 17.91 -2.90 -1.11
CA LEU A 16 16.85 -3.60 -1.84
C LEU A 16 15.87 -2.61 -2.46
N ILE A 17 15.47 -1.58 -1.74
CA ILE A 17 14.59 -0.52 -2.25
C ILE A 17 15.32 0.28 -3.34
N PHE A 18 16.59 0.63 -3.13
CA PHE A 18 17.40 1.37 -4.09
C PHE A 18 17.64 0.56 -5.37
N ASN A 19 17.98 -0.73 -5.24
CA ASN A 19 18.12 -1.63 -6.39
C ASN A 19 16.79 -1.88 -7.11
N HIS A 20 15.67 -1.92 -6.41
CA HIS A 20 14.34 -2.04 -7.02
C HIS A 20 13.90 -0.77 -7.78
N ILE A 21 14.37 0.40 -7.33
CA ILE A 21 14.07 1.70 -7.97
C ILE A 21 15.00 1.95 -9.17
N PHE A 22 16.29 1.56 -9.07
CA PHE A 22 17.32 1.96 -10.03
C PHE A 22 17.85 0.85 -10.94
N MET A 23 17.80 -0.43 -10.56
CA MET A 23 18.27 -1.50 -11.43
C MET A 23 17.16 -1.95 -12.37
N GLY A 24 17.39 -1.65 -13.64
CA GLY A 24 16.56 -2.01 -14.77
C GLY A 24 16.05 -3.45 -14.71
N TYR A 25 14.79 -3.54 -14.65
CA TYR A 25 14.02 -4.78 -14.74
C TYR A 25 14.24 -5.39 -16.13
N ASN A 26 14.51 -6.68 -16.19
CA ASN A 26 14.67 -7.40 -17.45
C ASN A 26 13.30 -7.57 -18.12
N ASP A 27 12.98 -6.67 -19.05
CA ASP A 27 11.64 -6.37 -19.57
C ASP A 27 11.17 -7.26 -20.72
N ASN A 28 11.78 -8.42 -20.92
CA ASN A 28 11.58 -9.23 -22.13
C ASN A 28 10.24 -9.97 -22.21
N PHE A 29 9.30 -9.77 -21.28
CA PHE A 29 8.13 -10.65 -21.23
C PHE A 29 6.74 -10.02 -21.38
N ILE A 30 6.56 -8.70 -21.27
CA ILE A 30 5.25 -8.07 -21.53
C ILE A 30 5.46 -6.75 -22.27
N PRO A 31 5.07 -6.64 -23.54
CA PRO A 31 5.11 -5.38 -24.27
C PRO A 31 4.01 -4.44 -23.75
N ASP A 32 4.39 -3.52 -22.89
CA ASP A 32 3.52 -2.40 -22.44
C ASP A 32 3.62 -1.19 -23.38
N GLY A 33 4.33 -1.32 -24.49
CA GLY A 33 4.54 -0.27 -25.47
C GLY A 33 5.50 0.85 -25.01
N MET A 34 6.02 0.79 -23.78
CA MET A 34 6.95 1.80 -23.27
C MET A 34 8.41 1.36 -23.42
N ASN A 35 9.27 2.30 -23.82
CA ASN A 35 10.71 2.13 -23.80
C ASN A 35 11.25 2.10 -22.35
N ALA A 36 12.44 1.53 -22.15
CA ALA A 36 13.08 1.47 -20.81
C ALA A 36 13.27 2.87 -20.22
N PHE A 37 13.58 3.87 -21.04
CA PHE A 37 13.72 5.26 -20.62
C PHE A 37 12.38 5.84 -20.11
N GLU A 38 11.29 5.69 -20.87
CA GLU A 38 9.95 6.16 -20.50
C GLU A 38 9.48 5.52 -19.21
N ARG A 39 9.76 4.24 -19.03
CA ARG A 39 9.43 3.50 -17.83
C ARG A 39 10.16 4.02 -16.59
N ASN A 40 11.45 4.33 -16.73
CA ASN A 40 12.22 4.93 -15.64
C ASN A 40 11.74 6.34 -15.30
N VAL A 41 11.45 7.17 -16.31
CA VAL A 41 10.90 8.52 -16.10
C VAL A 41 9.56 8.46 -15.39
N LYS A 42 8.65 7.58 -15.86
CA LYS A 42 7.36 7.34 -15.21
C LYS A 42 7.54 6.91 -13.76
N ARG A 43 8.43 5.96 -13.50
CA ARG A 43 8.71 5.44 -12.16
C ARG A 43 9.21 6.52 -11.20
N ILE A 44 10.16 7.35 -11.65
CA ILE A 44 10.67 8.48 -10.86
C ILE A 44 9.53 9.46 -10.57
N GLY A 45 8.71 9.78 -11.57
CA GLY A 45 7.53 10.63 -11.41
C GLY A 45 6.54 10.09 -10.37
N ASP A 46 6.16 8.81 -10.47
CA ASP A 46 5.28 8.15 -9.51
C ASP A 46 5.85 8.21 -8.09
N CYS A 47 7.15 7.96 -7.93
CA CYS A 47 7.82 7.99 -6.64
C CYS A 47 7.83 9.40 -6.02
N ILE A 48 8.16 10.43 -6.81
CA ILE A 48 8.18 11.83 -6.35
C ILE A 48 6.77 12.27 -5.94
N ILE A 49 5.76 12.01 -6.78
CA ILE A 49 4.37 12.38 -6.51
C ILE A 49 3.88 11.65 -5.25
N ALA A 50 4.10 10.34 -5.14
CA ALA A 50 3.71 9.58 -3.96
C ALA A 50 4.38 10.10 -2.69
N GLY A 51 5.67 10.46 -2.75
CA GLY A 51 6.40 11.04 -1.62
C GLY A 51 5.81 12.38 -1.17
N ILE A 52 5.52 13.28 -2.10
CA ILE A 52 4.87 14.57 -1.81
C ILE A 52 3.49 14.35 -1.18
N LEU A 53 2.67 13.47 -1.76
CA LEU A 53 1.33 13.16 -1.25
C LEU A 53 1.39 12.53 0.15
N LEU A 54 2.35 11.65 0.45
CA LEU A 54 2.56 11.10 1.78
C LEU A 54 2.86 12.19 2.82
N ILE A 55 3.66 13.21 2.45
CA ILE A 55 3.95 14.33 3.33
C ILE A 55 2.70 15.19 3.54
N ILE A 56 2.02 15.59 2.47
CA ILE A 56 0.83 16.43 2.53
C ILE A 56 -0.28 15.77 3.32
N PHE A 57 -0.55 14.49 3.08
CA PHE A 57 -1.60 13.74 3.75
C PHE A 57 -1.18 13.12 5.09
N SER A 58 0.06 13.34 5.56
CA SER A 58 0.54 12.78 6.82
C SER A 58 -0.34 13.11 8.04
N PRO A 59 -0.87 14.35 8.24
CA PRO A 59 -1.78 14.63 9.35
C PRO A 59 -3.11 13.87 9.21
N LEU A 60 -3.67 13.77 8.01
CA LEU A 60 -4.88 13.00 7.76
C LEU A 60 -4.65 11.50 8.01
N PHE A 61 -3.48 11.00 7.62
CA PHE A 61 -3.06 9.63 7.87
C PHE A 61 -3.05 9.32 9.37
N LEU A 62 -2.50 10.23 10.17
CA LEU A 62 -2.44 10.08 11.62
C LEU A 62 -3.84 10.08 12.23
N ILE A 63 -4.73 10.98 11.79
CA ILE A 63 -6.11 11.05 12.25
C ILE A 63 -6.85 9.74 11.94
N CYS A 64 -6.77 9.26 10.70
CA CYS A 64 -7.40 7.99 10.28
C CYS A 64 -6.83 6.80 11.07
N TYR A 65 -5.51 6.76 11.27
CA TYR A 65 -4.86 5.71 12.05
C TYR A 65 -5.38 5.66 13.49
N ILE A 66 -5.43 6.81 14.16
CA ILE A 66 -5.93 6.91 15.54
C ILE A 66 -7.42 6.54 15.60
N ALA A 67 -8.23 7.04 14.65
CA ALA A 67 -9.67 6.76 14.61
C ALA A 67 -9.96 5.25 14.48
N VAL A 68 -9.30 4.57 13.54
CA VAL A 68 -9.45 3.12 13.35
C VAL A 68 -8.95 2.34 14.57
N LYS A 69 -7.83 2.76 15.15
CA LYS A 69 -7.26 2.08 16.32
C LYS A 69 -8.11 2.21 17.56
N ARG A 70 -8.78 3.36 17.75
CA ARG A 70 -9.65 3.62 18.92
C ARG A 70 -10.99 2.91 18.86
N GLU A 71 -11.44 2.51 17.67
CA GLU A 71 -12.79 1.97 17.52
C GLU A 71 -12.92 0.55 18.11
N ASP A 72 -11.90 -0.31 17.90
CA ASP A 72 -11.92 -1.71 18.38
C ASP A 72 -10.57 -2.22 18.89
N GLY A 73 -9.57 -1.33 19.04
CA GLY A 73 -8.26 -1.64 19.63
C GLY A 73 -7.32 -2.48 18.74
N GLY A 74 -7.79 -2.98 17.60
CA GLY A 74 -6.99 -3.83 16.72
C GLY A 74 -6.00 -3.08 15.82
N PRO A 75 -5.29 -3.76 14.90
CA PRO A 75 -4.36 -3.13 13.96
C PRO A 75 -5.09 -2.18 13.03
N ALA A 76 -4.58 -0.94 12.90
CA ALA A 76 -5.20 0.07 12.04
C ALA A 76 -4.97 -0.18 10.55
N ILE A 77 -3.85 -0.81 10.19
CA ILE A 77 -3.49 -1.13 8.81
C ILE A 77 -3.81 -2.61 8.53
N PHE A 78 -4.56 -2.82 7.48
CA PHE A 78 -4.85 -4.12 6.89
C PHE A 78 -3.89 -4.38 5.74
N LYS A 79 -3.37 -5.61 5.66
CA LYS A 79 -2.49 -6.08 4.60
C LYS A 79 -3.20 -7.16 3.81
N GLN A 80 -3.23 -7.01 2.51
CA GLN A 80 -3.79 -8.01 1.62
C GLN A 80 -2.77 -8.39 0.57
N GLU A 81 -2.52 -9.68 0.39
CA GLU A 81 -1.68 -10.18 -0.67
C GLU A 81 -2.36 -10.00 -2.03
N ARG A 82 -1.61 -9.50 -2.99
CA ARG A 82 -2.02 -9.32 -4.38
C ARG A 82 -0.92 -9.80 -5.30
N ILE A 83 -1.30 -10.24 -6.49
CA ILE A 83 -0.35 -10.58 -7.54
C ILE A 83 -0.08 -9.32 -8.34
N GLY A 84 1.16 -8.88 -8.32
CA GLY A 84 1.63 -7.74 -9.08
C GLY A 84 2.18 -8.13 -10.46
N ARG A 85 2.90 -7.20 -11.05
CA ARG A 85 3.56 -7.39 -12.36
C ARG A 85 4.46 -8.63 -12.34
N PHE A 86 4.47 -9.39 -13.41
CA PHE A 86 5.20 -10.66 -13.59
C PHE A 86 4.81 -11.79 -12.63
N GLY A 87 3.58 -11.78 -12.11
CA GLY A 87 3.11 -12.82 -11.20
C GLY A 87 3.74 -12.78 -9.79
N ARG A 88 4.46 -11.70 -9.43
CA ARG A 88 5.10 -11.58 -8.11
C ARG A 88 4.10 -11.13 -7.06
N PRO A 89 3.96 -11.86 -5.95
CA PRO A 89 3.09 -11.45 -4.86
C PRO A 89 3.66 -10.21 -4.15
N PHE A 90 2.79 -9.29 -3.77
CA PHE A 90 3.11 -8.16 -2.91
C PHE A 90 1.94 -7.86 -1.97
N TYR A 91 2.20 -7.10 -0.90
CA TYR A 91 1.18 -6.71 0.05
C TYR A 91 0.69 -5.30 -0.23
N ILE A 92 -0.61 -5.17 -0.51
CA ILE A 92 -1.30 -3.88 -0.57
C ILE A 92 -1.70 -3.46 0.84
N TYR A 93 -1.48 -2.19 1.17
CA TYR A 93 -1.82 -1.61 2.47
C TYR A 93 -3.11 -0.79 2.37
N LYS A 94 -4.02 -1.01 3.32
CA LYS A 94 -5.25 -0.24 3.47
C LYS A 94 -5.52 0.04 4.95
N PHE A 95 -6.28 1.10 5.25
CA PHE A 95 -6.86 1.20 6.58
C PHE A 95 -7.90 0.11 6.76
N ARG A 96 -7.90 -0.50 7.95
CA ARG A 96 -8.90 -1.50 8.28
C ARG A 96 -10.27 -0.84 8.40
N SER A 97 -11.21 -1.29 7.61
CA SER A 97 -12.60 -0.82 7.58
C SER A 97 -13.60 -1.83 8.15
N MET A 98 -13.15 -3.04 8.45
CA MET A 98 -13.98 -4.11 8.98
C MET A 98 -13.59 -4.47 10.40
N ARG A 99 -14.55 -5.01 11.16
CA ARG A 99 -14.35 -5.54 12.52
C ARG A 99 -13.39 -6.72 12.50
N LEU A 100 -12.75 -7.00 13.65
CA LEU A 100 -11.81 -8.11 13.81
C LEU A 100 -12.45 -9.50 13.58
N ASP A 101 -13.75 -9.61 13.85
CA ASP A 101 -14.53 -10.83 13.68
C ASP A 101 -15.20 -10.95 12.30
N ALA A 102 -14.92 -10.02 11.38
CA ALA A 102 -15.56 -9.96 10.07
C ALA A 102 -15.38 -11.23 9.23
N GLU A 103 -14.23 -11.89 9.33
CA GLU A 103 -13.94 -13.14 8.59
C GLU A 103 -14.82 -14.30 9.06
N LYS A 104 -15.20 -14.33 10.33
CA LYS A 104 -16.11 -15.34 10.89
C LYS A 104 -17.54 -15.22 10.35
N MET A 105 -17.91 -14.07 9.82
CA MET A 105 -19.23 -13.78 9.27
C MET A 105 -19.38 -14.19 7.78
N GLY A 106 -18.34 -14.83 7.20
CA GLY A 106 -18.33 -15.31 5.83
C GLY A 106 -17.68 -14.35 4.82
N PRO A 107 -17.63 -14.72 3.53
CA PRO A 107 -16.91 -13.96 2.51
C PRO A 107 -17.43 -12.53 2.35
N ALA A 108 -16.51 -11.62 2.01
CA ALA A 108 -16.76 -10.21 1.84
C ALA A 108 -17.54 -9.89 0.55
N LEU A 109 -18.79 -10.31 0.48
CA LEU A 109 -19.67 -9.86 -0.59
C LEU A 109 -20.09 -8.42 -0.29
N TYR A 110 -19.85 -7.52 -1.24
CA TYR A 110 -20.30 -6.13 -1.14
C TYR A 110 -21.83 -6.09 -1.13
N ARG A 111 -22.41 -5.62 -0.02
CA ARG A 111 -23.85 -5.50 0.17
C ARG A 111 -24.30 -4.04 0.30
N GLY A 112 -23.76 -3.17 -0.54
CA GLY A 112 -24.25 -1.80 -0.69
C GLY A 112 -24.38 -1.00 0.64
N GLY A 113 -23.32 -0.80 1.39
CA GLY A 113 -23.30 0.07 2.59
C GLY A 113 -24.06 -0.45 3.83
N LYS A 114 -24.78 -1.58 3.72
CA LYS A 114 -25.49 -2.25 4.83
C LYS A 114 -24.71 -3.41 5.44
N ASP A 115 -23.41 -3.51 5.16
CA ASP A 115 -22.59 -4.61 5.66
C ASP A 115 -22.32 -4.41 7.17
N LYS A 116 -22.90 -5.30 7.97
CA LYS A 116 -22.76 -5.30 9.45
C LYS A 116 -21.31 -5.55 9.92
N ARG A 117 -20.42 -5.96 9.01
CA ARG A 117 -19.01 -6.19 9.30
C ARG A 117 -18.18 -4.90 9.29
N LEU A 118 -18.71 -3.82 8.70
CA LEU A 118 -18.05 -2.52 8.70
C LEU A 118 -18.10 -1.90 10.08
N THR A 119 -17.00 -1.31 10.49
CA THR A 119 -16.97 -0.40 11.63
C THR A 119 -17.57 0.94 11.22
N LYS A 120 -17.94 1.81 12.17
CA LYS A 120 -18.48 3.14 11.85
C LYS A 120 -17.44 4.00 11.12
N VAL A 121 -16.22 4.02 11.65
CA VAL A 121 -15.09 4.71 11.02
C VAL A 121 -14.77 4.07 9.66
N GLY A 122 -14.74 2.74 9.59
CA GLY A 122 -14.47 2.00 8.36
C GLY A 122 -15.48 2.28 7.25
N LYS A 123 -16.75 2.46 7.59
CA LYS A 123 -17.78 2.89 6.63
C LYS A 123 -17.45 4.27 6.06
N PHE A 124 -17.17 5.24 6.93
CA PHE A 124 -16.79 6.60 6.52
C PHE A 124 -15.54 6.59 5.62
N LEU A 125 -14.49 5.85 6.02
CA LEU A 125 -13.26 5.76 5.23
C LEU A 125 -13.52 5.20 3.82
N ARG A 126 -14.36 4.17 3.69
CA ARG A 126 -14.72 3.58 2.38
C ARG A 126 -15.54 4.51 1.51
N GLU A 127 -16.52 5.21 2.09
CA GLU A 127 -17.37 6.14 1.36
C GLU A 127 -16.56 7.30 0.76
N HIS A 128 -15.44 7.66 1.40
CA HIS A 128 -14.55 8.75 0.96
C HIS A 128 -13.24 8.23 0.33
N HIS A 129 -13.09 6.93 0.10
CA HIS A 129 -11.87 6.28 -0.41
C HIS A 129 -10.58 6.57 0.41
N LEU A 130 -10.74 6.99 1.67
CA LEU A 130 -9.62 7.27 2.57
C LEU A 130 -8.96 5.99 3.08
N ASP A 131 -9.65 4.87 3.02
CA ASP A 131 -9.11 3.56 3.38
C ASP A 131 -7.96 3.12 2.46
N GLU A 132 -7.84 3.71 1.27
CA GLU A 132 -6.80 3.38 0.29
C GLU A 132 -5.56 4.29 0.38
N LEU A 133 -5.58 5.36 1.21
CA LEU A 133 -4.42 6.23 1.40
C LEU A 133 -3.10 5.49 1.68
N PRO A 134 -3.07 4.39 2.47
CA PRO A 134 -1.84 3.63 2.68
C PRO A 134 -1.22 3.03 1.42
N GLN A 135 -1.96 2.90 0.32
CA GLN A 135 -1.43 2.45 -0.96
C GLN A 135 -0.41 3.42 -1.57
N LEU A 136 -0.42 4.71 -1.17
CA LEU A 136 0.63 5.65 -1.55
C LEU A 136 2.02 5.14 -1.16
N TRP A 137 2.13 4.41 -0.06
CA TRP A 137 3.37 3.73 0.33
C TRP A 137 3.77 2.63 -0.66
N ASN A 138 2.80 1.87 -1.18
CA ASN A 138 3.07 0.85 -2.20
C ASN A 138 3.58 1.49 -3.51
N VAL A 139 2.99 2.64 -3.90
CA VAL A 139 3.46 3.39 -5.07
C VAL A 139 4.87 3.93 -4.83
N PHE A 140 5.12 4.53 -3.66
CA PHE A 140 6.44 5.03 -3.29
C PHE A 140 7.50 3.93 -3.33
N CYS A 141 7.19 2.74 -2.79
CA CYS A 141 8.08 1.57 -2.79
C CYS A 141 8.18 0.86 -4.16
N GLY A 142 7.38 1.24 -5.17
CA GLY A 142 7.46 0.64 -6.50
C GLY A 142 6.69 -0.64 -6.73
N GLN A 143 5.86 -0.99 -5.79
CA GLN A 143 4.99 -2.17 -5.89
C GLN A 143 3.74 -1.90 -6.73
N MET A 144 3.38 -0.62 -6.86
CA MET A 144 2.24 -0.13 -7.65
C MET A 144 2.64 1.13 -8.43
N ALA A 145 1.84 1.50 -9.41
CA ALA A 145 1.89 2.76 -10.12
C ALA A 145 0.56 3.51 -9.94
N PHE A 146 0.55 4.84 -10.14
CA PHE A 146 -0.71 5.59 -10.15
C PHE A 146 -1.58 5.21 -11.34
N ILE A 147 -0.95 4.97 -12.50
CA ILE A 147 -1.63 4.64 -13.75
C ILE A 147 -0.85 3.50 -14.42
N GLY A 148 -1.59 2.51 -14.89
CA GLY A 148 -1.04 1.38 -15.62
C GLY A 148 -0.65 0.19 -14.75
N PRO A 149 -0.28 -0.93 -15.38
CA PRO A 149 0.11 -2.14 -14.71
C PRO A 149 1.44 -2.00 -13.99
#